data_95c1cc5ddc6813d78c3591f751d70edb
#
_entry.id   95c1cc5ddc6813d78c3591f751d70edb
#
_cell.length_a   1.000
_cell.length_b   1.000
_cell.length_c   1.000
_cell.angle_alpha   90.00
_cell.angle_beta   90.00
_cell.angle_gamma   90.00
#
_symmetry.space_group_name_H-M   'P 1'
#
loop_
_entity.id
_entity.type
_entity.pdbx_description
1 polymer ?
#
loop_
_entity_poly.entity_id
_entity_poly.type
_entity_poly.pdbx_seq_one_letter_code
_entity_poly.pdbx_strand_id
1 'polypeptide(L)'
;MYPKSENNLILNIKVSRLLTGLLLFVHLGGMVLLLAASVAWPVRLTLWALLGMSLYRSLRIHAWRQGPSAIETIEMDGEGAVSLRFAGKDDWHPCRITSRFVHPWLTLLSLKIEGRRWPVSLAIATDAVEPEPFRRWRVALKLHIVPA
;
A
#
# COMPACT_ATOMS: atom_id res chain seq x y z
N MET A 1 -11.78 -4.75 23.14
CA MET A 1 -10.46 -5.30 23.54
C MET A 1 -10.32 -6.64 22.80
N TYR A 2 -9.63 -6.66 21.67
CA TYR A 2 -9.36 -7.93 20.96
C TYR A 2 -8.31 -8.71 21.75
N PRO A 3 -8.52 -10.00 22.02
CA PRO A 3 -7.52 -10.82 22.69
C PRO A 3 -6.28 -10.92 21.79
N LYS A 4 -5.16 -10.46 22.31
CA LYS A 4 -3.85 -10.59 21.68
C LYS A 4 -3.47 -12.08 21.74
N SER A 5 -3.85 -12.85 20.71
CA SER A 5 -3.40 -14.24 20.60
C SER A 5 -1.92 -14.26 20.27
N GLU A 6 -1.15 -15.15 20.87
CA GLU A 6 0.32 -15.25 20.71
C GLU A 6 0.76 -15.57 19.27
N ASN A 7 -0.17 -15.85 18.36
CA ASN A 7 0.08 -16.18 16.96
C ASN A 7 -0.22 -15.06 15.97
N ASN A 8 -0.46 -13.83 16.43
CA ASN A 8 -0.78 -12.73 15.53
C ASN A 8 0.47 -12.23 14.79
N LEU A 9 0.40 -12.20 13.48
CA LEU A 9 1.45 -11.65 12.61
C LEU A 9 1.20 -10.14 12.43
N ILE A 10 1.91 -9.33 13.22
CA ILE A 10 1.82 -7.87 13.16
C ILE A 10 2.93 -7.33 12.28
N LEU A 11 2.58 -6.48 11.34
CA LEU A 11 3.51 -5.83 10.42
C LEU A 11 3.37 -4.31 10.55
N ASN A 12 4.39 -3.68 11.14
CA ASN A 12 4.50 -2.24 11.19
C ASN A 12 5.17 -1.74 9.91
N ILE A 13 4.53 -0.81 9.23
CA ILE A 13 4.97 -0.33 7.93
C ILE A 13 5.57 1.07 8.08
N LYS A 14 6.86 1.17 7.77
CA LYS A 14 7.64 2.41 7.85
C LYS A 14 7.70 3.13 6.49
N VAL A 15 8.33 4.28 6.47
CA VAL A 15 8.65 5.02 5.23
C VAL A 15 9.53 4.16 4.33
N SER A 16 9.20 4.11 3.03
CA SER A 16 9.94 3.33 2.03
C SER A 16 10.68 4.22 1.05
N ARG A 17 11.99 4.07 0.98
CA ARG A 17 12.84 4.74 -0.02
C ARG A 17 12.73 4.07 -1.38
N LEU A 18 12.61 2.75 -1.40
CA LEU A 18 12.42 1.96 -2.62
C LEU A 18 11.12 2.36 -3.32
N LEU A 19 10.03 2.45 -2.57
CA LEU A 19 8.73 2.85 -3.12
C LEU A 19 8.75 4.32 -3.59
N THR A 20 9.43 5.19 -2.85
CA THR A 20 9.66 6.58 -3.27
C THR A 20 10.37 6.64 -4.62
N GLY A 21 11.48 5.92 -4.77
CA GLY A 21 12.25 5.86 -6.02
C GLY A 21 11.44 5.31 -7.19
N LEU A 22 10.70 4.23 -6.96
CA LEU A 22 9.83 3.63 -7.98
C LEU A 22 8.74 4.60 -8.45
N LEU A 23 8.05 5.26 -7.52
CA LEU A 23 7.01 6.23 -7.85
C LEU A 23 7.57 7.43 -8.61
N LEU A 24 8.73 7.95 -8.19
CA LEU A 24 9.43 9.03 -8.92
C LEU A 24 9.80 8.58 -10.33
N PHE A 25 10.41 7.41 -10.48
CA PHE A 25 10.83 6.89 -11.78
C PHE A 25 9.65 6.76 -12.75
N VAL A 26 8.53 6.19 -12.31
CA VAL A 26 7.34 6.01 -13.16
C VAL A 26 6.72 7.34 -13.56
N HIS A 27 6.55 8.28 -12.63
CA HIS A 27 5.90 9.55 -12.92
C HIS A 27 6.79 10.50 -13.72
N LEU A 28 8.08 10.60 -13.41
CA LEU A 28 9.04 11.40 -14.17
C LEU A 28 9.23 10.81 -15.58
N GLY A 29 9.30 9.48 -15.70
CA GLY A 29 9.31 8.82 -17.00
C GLY A 29 8.07 9.15 -17.83
N GLY A 30 6.88 9.11 -17.23
CA GLY A 30 5.64 9.55 -17.89
C GLY A 30 5.66 11.00 -18.32
N MET A 31 6.20 11.90 -17.49
CA MET A 31 6.35 13.32 -17.84
C MET A 31 7.30 13.53 -19.03
N VAL A 32 8.42 12.79 -19.06
CA VAL A 32 9.39 12.85 -20.18
C VAL A 32 8.76 12.32 -21.47
N LEU A 33 8.02 11.20 -21.40
CA LEU A 33 7.32 10.66 -22.57
C LEU A 33 6.29 11.66 -23.15
N LEU A 34 5.64 12.46 -22.31
CA LEU A 34 4.73 13.51 -22.78
C LEU A 34 5.44 14.63 -23.56
N LEU A 35 6.75 14.83 -23.40
CA LEU A 35 7.52 15.75 -24.23
C LEU A 35 7.62 15.29 -25.69
N ALA A 36 7.79 13.98 -25.88
CA ALA A 36 7.87 13.36 -27.20
C ALA A 36 6.50 13.18 -27.87
N ALA A 37 5.40 13.29 -27.11
CA ALA A 37 4.06 13.10 -27.63
C ALA A 37 3.60 14.34 -28.43
N SER A 38 2.97 14.12 -29.60
CA SER A 38 2.41 15.15 -30.47
C SER A 38 1.06 15.66 -29.95
N VAL A 39 1.02 16.12 -28.71
CA VAL A 39 -0.19 16.68 -28.05
C VAL A 39 -0.13 18.19 -27.96
N ALA A 40 -1.31 18.82 -28.08
CA ALA A 40 -1.43 20.29 -27.95
C ALA A 40 -0.91 20.75 -26.57
N TRP A 41 -0.26 21.91 -26.55
CA TRP A 41 0.35 22.49 -25.36
C TRP A 41 -0.57 22.59 -24.12
N PRO A 42 -1.85 23.02 -24.22
CA PRO A 42 -2.72 23.05 -23.03
C PRO A 42 -3.00 21.67 -22.45
N VAL A 43 -3.15 20.66 -23.32
CA VAL A 43 -3.37 19.27 -22.90
C VAL A 43 -2.13 18.73 -22.17
N ARG A 44 -0.93 19.01 -22.68
CA ARG A 44 0.34 18.63 -22.06
C ARG A 44 0.49 19.19 -20.65
N LEU A 45 0.19 20.48 -20.49
CA LEU A 45 0.22 21.13 -19.16
C LEU A 45 -0.76 20.49 -18.18
N THR A 46 -1.99 20.23 -18.63
CA THR A 46 -3.01 19.56 -17.81
C THR A 46 -2.55 18.18 -17.37
N LEU A 47 -2.00 17.37 -18.28
CA LEU A 47 -1.48 16.05 -17.98
C LEU A 47 -0.29 16.10 -16.99
N TRP A 48 0.62 17.05 -17.14
CA TRP A 48 1.71 17.25 -16.18
C TRP A 48 1.21 17.64 -14.79
N ALA A 49 0.22 18.52 -14.71
CA ALA A 49 -0.39 18.88 -13.44
C ALA A 49 -1.06 17.67 -12.77
N LEU A 50 -1.77 16.85 -13.53
CA LEU A 50 -2.39 15.62 -13.04
C LEU A 50 -1.36 14.59 -12.59
N LEU A 51 -0.27 14.39 -13.35
CA LEU A 51 0.83 13.50 -12.97
C LEU A 51 1.54 13.98 -11.71
N GLY A 52 1.80 15.28 -11.59
CA GLY A 52 2.39 15.88 -10.39
C GLY A 52 1.52 15.72 -9.15
N MET A 53 0.22 15.97 -9.29
CA MET A 53 -0.77 15.74 -8.22
C MET A 53 -0.83 14.26 -7.81
N SER A 54 -0.87 13.37 -8.80
CA SER A 54 -0.87 11.91 -8.59
C SER A 54 0.39 11.46 -7.86
N LEU A 55 1.57 11.94 -8.28
CA LEU A 55 2.85 11.65 -7.63
C LEU A 55 2.84 12.11 -6.18
N TYR A 56 2.48 13.36 -5.92
CA TYR A 56 2.44 13.92 -4.57
C TYR A 56 1.53 13.11 -3.64
N ARG A 57 0.32 12.79 -4.11
CA ARG A 57 -0.64 11.98 -3.35
C ARG A 57 -0.11 10.57 -3.08
N SER A 58 0.47 9.93 -4.10
CA SER A 58 1.02 8.58 -3.98
C SER A 58 2.20 8.53 -3.01
N LEU A 59 3.10 9.51 -3.07
CA LEU A 59 4.21 9.63 -2.14
C LEU A 59 3.72 9.80 -0.70
N ARG A 60 2.78 10.69 -0.45
CA ARG A 60 2.24 10.92 0.90
C ARG A 60 1.60 9.68 1.50
N ILE A 61 0.79 8.97 0.72
CA ILE A 61 -0.01 7.84 1.24
C ILE A 61 0.83 6.56 1.31
N HIS A 62 1.55 6.24 0.24
CA HIS A 62 2.17 4.91 0.10
C HIS A 62 3.64 4.87 0.51
N ALA A 63 4.42 5.91 0.20
CA ALA A 63 5.84 5.93 0.50
C ALA A 63 6.15 6.54 1.87
N TRP A 64 5.61 7.72 2.17
CA TRP A 64 5.89 8.45 3.40
C TRP A 64 4.94 8.14 4.55
N ARG A 65 3.86 7.40 4.26
CA ARG A 65 2.87 6.98 5.27
C ARG A 65 2.28 8.16 6.05
N GLN A 66 2.07 9.27 5.38
CA GLN A 66 1.50 10.49 5.94
C GLN A 66 0.05 10.66 5.53
N GLY A 67 -0.74 11.15 6.47
CA GLY A 67 -2.16 11.47 6.25
C GLY A 67 -3.13 10.41 6.77
N PRO A 68 -4.41 10.77 6.88
CA PRO A 68 -5.44 9.97 7.55
C PRO A 68 -5.82 8.67 6.81
N SER A 69 -5.36 8.51 5.58
CA SER A 69 -5.59 7.31 4.76
C SER A 69 -4.38 6.40 4.66
N ALA A 70 -3.24 6.76 5.27
CA ALA A 70 -2.05 5.93 5.29
C ALA A 70 -2.21 4.79 6.29
N ILE A 71 -1.92 3.56 5.89
CA ILE A 71 -1.94 2.39 6.76
C ILE A 71 -0.58 2.28 7.44
N GLU A 72 -0.57 2.29 8.76
CA GLU A 72 0.64 2.19 9.59
C GLU A 72 0.91 0.76 10.01
N THR A 73 -0.13 0.03 10.35
CA THR A 73 0.00 -1.34 10.85
C THR A 73 -1.06 -2.24 10.21
N ILE A 74 -0.66 -3.45 9.88
CA ILE A 74 -1.57 -4.52 9.45
C ILE A 74 -1.29 -5.75 10.31
N GLU A 75 -2.35 -6.43 10.71
CA GLU A 75 -2.32 -7.61 11.54
C GLU A 75 -3.09 -8.73 10.87
N MET A 76 -2.55 -9.95 10.96
CA MET A 76 -3.25 -11.17 10.55
C MET A 76 -3.25 -12.11 11.75
N ASP A 77 -4.42 -12.60 12.13
CA ASP A 77 -4.55 -13.59 13.19
C ASP A 77 -4.23 -15.01 12.71
N GLY A 78 -4.22 -15.97 13.63
CA GLY A 78 -3.95 -17.36 13.32
C GLY A 78 -4.98 -18.05 12.42
N GLU A 79 -6.17 -17.45 12.27
CA GLU A 79 -7.27 -17.93 11.42
C GLU A 79 -7.26 -17.26 10.03
N GLY A 80 -6.36 -16.28 9.81
CA GLY A 80 -6.22 -15.55 8.56
C GLY A 80 -7.11 -14.32 8.44
N ALA A 81 -7.82 -13.92 9.51
CA ALA A 81 -8.55 -12.66 9.53
C ALA A 81 -7.56 -11.50 9.62
N VAL A 82 -7.82 -10.46 8.83
CA VAL A 82 -6.92 -9.33 8.69
C VAL A 82 -7.57 -8.08 9.25
N SER A 83 -6.80 -7.32 10.02
CA SER A 83 -7.17 -6.01 10.54
C SER A 83 -6.08 -5.00 10.23
N LEU A 84 -6.45 -3.75 10.03
CA LEU A 84 -5.52 -2.67 9.76
C LEU A 84 -5.76 -1.47 10.67
N ARG A 85 -4.70 -0.69 10.85
CA ARG A 85 -4.72 0.57 11.58
C ARG A 85 -4.15 1.69 10.72
N PHE A 86 -4.86 2.82 10.68
CA PHE A 86 -4.40 4.00 9.97
C PHE A 86 -3.43 4.84 10.81
N ALA A 87 -2.54 5.54 10.15
CA ALA A 87 -1.57 6.42 10.80
C ALA A 87 -2.26 7.48 11.68
N GLY A 88 -1.79 7.57 12.94
CA GLY A 88 -2.32 8.51 13.91
C GLY A 88 -3.71 8.17 14.46
N LYS A 89 -4.19 6.93 14.27
CA LYS A 89 -5.44 6.43 14.85
C LYS A 89 -5.19 5.15 15.64
N ASP A 90 -5.90 4.98 16.74
CA ASP A 90 -5.79 3.77 17.56
C ASP A 90 -6.82 2.69 17.18
N ASP A 91 -7.79 3.05 16.33
CA ASP A 91 -8.87 2.16 15.95
C ASP A 91 -8.40 1.09 14.95
N TRP A 92 -8.68 -0.17 15.26
CA TRP A 92 -8.49 -1.30 14.35
C TRP A 92 -9.71 -1.49 13.46
N HIS A 93 -9.47 -1.64 12.18
CA HIS A 93 -10.52 -1.87 11.20
C HIS A 93 -10.38 -3.28 10.62
N PRO A 94 -11.36 -4.18 10.88
CA PRO A 94 -11.38 -5.47 10.21
C PRO A 94 -11.51 -5.29 8.71
N CYS A 95 -10.76 -6.05 7.95
CA CYS A 95 -10.77 -5.95 6.51
C CYS A 95 -10.61 -7.32 5.84
N ARG A 96 -11.04 -7.40 4.58
CA ARG A 96 -10.86 -8.59 3.75
C ARG A 96 -9.91 -8.27 2.60
N ILE A 97 -8.97 -9.16 2.33
CA ILE A 97 -8.10 -9.07 1.17
C ILE A 97 -8.90 -9.47 -0.07
N THR A 98 -9.10 -8.54 -1.00
CA THR A 98 -9.83 -8.76 -2.26
C THR A 98 -8.90 -9.09 -3.42
N SER A 99 -7.68 -8.59 -3.37
CA SER A 99 -6.64 -8.87 -4.37
C SER A 99 -5.27 -8.82 -3.72
N ARG A 100 -4.37 -9.66 -4.19
CA ARG A 100 -2.98 -9.71 -3.71
C ARG A 100 -2.01 -9.94 -4.85
N PHE A 101 -0.89 -9.22 -4.78
CA PHE A 101 0.30 -9.47 -5.59
C PHE A 101 1.49 -9.57 -4.65
N VAL A 102 2.12 -10.74 -4.59
CA VAL A 102 3.21 -11.01 -3.64
C VAL A 102 4.49 -11.27 -4.43
N HIS A 103 5.38 -10.28 -4.39
CA HIS A 103 6.73 -10.35 -4.98
C HIS A 103 7.78 -10.24 -3.87
N PRO A 104 9.00 -10.77 -4.04
CA PRO A 104 10.06 -10.65 -3.03
C PRO A 104 10.34 -9.23 -2.55
N TRP A 105 10.24 -8.23 -3.42
CA TRP A 105 10.55 -6.83 -3.09
C TRP A 105 9.34 -5.95 -2.83
N LEU A 106 8.17 -6.37 -3.29
CA LEU A 106 6.95 -5.57 -3.22
C LEU A 106 5.73 -6.47 -3.05
N THR A 107 4.92 -6.16 -2.06
CA THR A 107 3.60 -6.78 -1.89
C THR A 107 2.53 -5.72 -2.08
N LEU A 108 1.60 -5.97 -2.98
CA LEU A 108 0.44 -5.12 -3.20
C LEU A 108 -0.82 -5.85 -2.72
N LEU A 109 -1.62 -5.16 -1.95
CA LEU A 109 -2.88 -5.69 -1.42
C LEU A 109 -4.01 -4.72 -1.73
N SER A 110 -5.15 -5.26 -2.08
CA SER A 110 -6.41 -4.54 -2.10
C SER A 110 -7.25 -5.02 -0.93
N LEU A 111 -7.62 -4.10 -0.04
CA LEU A 111 -8.26 -4.38 1.24
C LEU A 111 -9.66 -3.77 1.25
N LYS A 112 -10.68 -4.58 1.45
CA LYS A 112 -12.06 -4.15 1.63
C LYS A 112 -12.34 -4.01 3.12
N ILE A 113 -12.58 -2.79 3.57
CA ILE A 113 -12.97 -2.48 4.95
C ILE A 113 -14.48 -2.45 5.05
N GLU A 114 -15.05 -3.02 6.08
CA GLU A 114 -16.49 -2.94 6.35
C GLU A 114 -16.93 -1.48 6.49
N GLY A 115 -18.07 -1.14 5.90
CA GLY A 115 -18.60 0.22 5.88
C GLY A 115 -17.97 1.17 4.86
N ARG A 116 -16.87 0.77 4.18
CA ARG A 116 -16.28 1.57 3.09
C ARG A 116 -16.75 1.09 1.71
N ARG A 117 -17.15 2.03 0.86
CA ARG A 117 -17.61 1.74 -0.51
C ARG A 117 -16.47 1.22 -1.40
N TRP A 118 -15.27 1.80 -1.27
CA TRP A 118 -14.12 1.51 -2.12
C TRP A 118 -13.03 0.77 -1.36
N PRO A 119 -12.36 -0.20 -2.01
CA PRO A 119 -11.21 -0.88 -1.41
C PRO A 119 -10.04 0.09 -1.21
N VAL A 120 -9.23 -0.20 -0.22
CA VAL A 120 -8.00 0.54 0.07
C VAL A 120 -6.82 -0.26 -0.45
N SER A 121 -5.95 0.39 -1.24
CA SER A 121 -4.73 -0.22 -1.73
C SER A 121 -3.59 -0.03 -0.73
N LEU A 122 -2.86 -1.11 -0.47
CA LEU A 122 -1.69 -1.12 0.38
C LEU A 122 -0.49 -1.66 -0.40
N ALA A 123 0.56 -0.84 -0.51
CA ALA A 123 1.84 -1.24 -1.07
C ALA A 123 2.87 -1.38 0.05
N ILE A 124 3.51 -2.54 0.16
CA ILE A 124 4.52 -2.86 1.16
C ILE A 124 5.81 -3.21 0.44
N ALA A 125 6.82 -2.36 0.53
CA ALA A 125 8.15 -2.66 0.04
C ALA A 125 9.00 -3.28 1.15
N THR A 126 10.01 -4.05 0.78
CA THR A 126 10.88 -4.76 1.74
C THR A 126 11.65 -3.85 2.69
N ASP A 127 11.98 -2.64 2.23
CA ASP A 127 12.68 -1.63 3.04
C ASP A 127 11.78 -0.91 4.05
N ALA A 128 10.45 -1.08 3.92
CA ALA A 128 9.46 -0.46 4.80
C ALA A 128 9.09 -1.32 6.01
N VAL A 129 9.58 -2.54 6.11
CA VAL A 129 9.18 -3.53 7.10
C VAL A 129 10.37 -4.35 7.60
N GLU A 130 10.22 -4.96 8.77
CA GLU A 130 11.22 -5.89 9.26
C GLU A 130 11.24 -7.19 8.44
N PRO A 131 12.42 -7.72 8.06
CA PRO A 131 12.53 -8.85 7.12
C PRO A 131 11.85 -10.14 7.60
N GLU A 132 12.03 -10.52 8.88
CA GLU A 132 11.48 -11.79 9.40
C GLU A 132 9.95 -11.77 9.55
N PRO A 133 9.32 -10.77 10.19
CA PRO A 133 7.87 -10.66 10.19
C PRO A 133 7.28 -10.60 8.78
N PHE A 134 7.93 -9.89 7.87
CA PHE A 134 7.48 -9.77 6.48
C PHE A 134 7.57 -11.11 5.73
N ARG A 135 8.63 -11.88 5.94
CA ARG A 135 8.77 -13.22 5.36
C ARG A 135 7.64 -14.15 5.80
N ARG A 136 7.37 -14.19 7.11
CA ARG A 136 6.28 -15.01 7.69
C ARG A 136 4.92 -14.56 7.14
N TRP A 137 4.70 -13.27 7.06
CA TRP A 137 3.47 -12.69 6.55
C TRP A 137 3.22 -13.03 5.07
N ARG A 138 4.26 -12.99 4.22
CA ARG A 138 4.17 -13.40 2.81
C ARG A 138 3.87 -14.89 2.66
N VAL A 139 4.44 -15.74 3.50
CA VAL A 139 4.14 -17.17 3.51
C VAL A 139 2.68 -17.40 3.90
N ALA A 140 2.21 -16.76 4.97
CA ALA A 140 0.82 -16.83 5.39
C ALA A 140 -0.15 -16.37 4.29
N LEU A 141 0.15 -15.27 3.60
CA LEU A 141 -0.63 -14.80 2.45
C LEU A 141 -0.71 -15.81 1.30
N LYS A 142 0.35 -16.59 1.07
CA LYS A 142 0.36 -17.62 0.02
C LYS A 142 -0.42 -18.85 0.43
N LEU A 143 -0.38 -19.23 1.70
CA LEU A 143 -1.02 -20.42 2.24
C LEU A 143 -2.52 -20.23 2.51
N HIS A 144 -2.92 -19.06 2.98
CA HIS A 144 -4.34 -18.75 3.17
C HIS A 144 -4.96 -18.47 1.79
N ILE A 145 -5.69 -19.47 1.31
CA ILE A 145 -6.54 -19.32 0.11
C ILE A 145 -7.64 -18.33 0.51
N VAL A 146 -7.55 -17.11 -0.02
CA VAL A 146 -8.68 -16.19 0.04
C VAL A 146 -9.78 -16.81 -0.80
N PRO A 147 -10.91 -17.21 -0.24
CA PRO A 147 -12.04 -17.66 -1.07
C PRO A 147 -12.43 -16.49 -1.97
N ALA A 148 -12.59 -16.80 -3.25
CA ALA A 148 -13.02 -15.86 -4.29
C ALA A 148 -14.40 -15.26 -3.97
#